data_f0a8e8a957a613333265b169590a9467
#
_entry.id   f0a8e8a957a613333265b169590a9467
#
_cell.length_a   1.000
_cell.length_b   1.000
_cell.length_c   1.000
_cell.angle_alpha   90.00
_cell.angle_beta   90.00
_cell.angle_gamma   90.00
#
_symmetry.space_group_name_H-M   'P 1'
#
loop_
_entity.id
_entity.type
_entity.pdbx_description
1 polymer ?
#
loop_
_entity_poly.entity_id
_entity_poly.type
_entity_poly.pdbx_seq_one_letter_code
_entity_poly.pdbx_strand_id
1 'polypeptide(L)'
;MKIIKIYRISDHSNSEKIKPDYASKENCLKTLIREFGSKDLYVLCDNVSEETFKMVNKYTNNVELTNNGNTGSFLYSWKKALEITKNMSEETVVYFIEDDYIHRSGAKNILLEAFKHLNAPYATLYDHPDKYQDKSDNRYEWGHGKLDIDDNGIRKPKNVYITGEDTVLYSSKSCHWKITSSTTMTFATNVKNLREDKNDMFDLHTGKDLPMGGTTFNLLAKKGKCLISSIPAYSTHAEERWLSYFVNWESEALK
;
A
#
# COMPACT_ATOMS: atom_id res chain seq x y z
N MET A 1 2.12 -14.22 -14.42
CA MET A 1 1.22 -14.10 -13.23
C MET A 1 0.30 -12.91 -13.46
N LYS A 2 -1.01 -13.09 -13.30
CA LYS A 2 -2.03 -12.05 -13.46
C LYS A 2 -2.10 -11.20 -12.18
N ILE A 3 -2.36 -9.88 -12.32
CA ILE A 3 -2.59 -8.97 -11.19
C ILE A 3 -3.96 -8.33 -11.36
N ILE A 4 -4.83 -8.47 -10.36
CA ILE A 4 -6.08 -7.73 -10.20
C ILE A 4 -5.79 -6.55 -9.27
N LYS A 5 -6.14 -5.34 -9.66
CA LYS A 5 -6.00 -4.14 -8.83
C LYS A 5 -7.36 -3.73 -8.31
N ILE A 6 -7.46 -3.59 -6.98
CA ILE A 6 -8.64 -3.08 -6.27
C ILE A 6 -8.24 -1.73 -5.66
N TYR A 7 -8.65 -0.66 -6.29
CA TYR A 7 -8.33 0.71 -5.91
C TYR A 7 -9.50 1.32 -5.15
N ARG A 8 -9.24 1.82 -3.96
CA ARG A 8 -10.23 2.50 -3.13
C ARG A 8 -9.97 4.00 -3.16
N ILE A 9 -10.99 4.78 -3.48
CA ILE A 9 -10.92 6.23 -3.53
C ILE A 9 -12.09 6.84 -2.77
N SER A 10 -11.81 7.88 -1.94
CA SER A 10 -12.81 8.58 -1.16
C SER A 10 -12.48 10.07 -1.06
N ASP A 11 -13.51 10.93 -1.02
CA ASP A 11 -13.33 12.37 -0.76
C ASP A 11 -13.36 12.70 0.73
N HIS A 12 -13.70 11.74 1.58
CA HIS A 12 -13.61 11.85 3.03
C HIS A 12 -12.24 11.41 3.52
N SER A 13 -11.23 12.28 3.37
CA SER A 13 -9.91 12.08 3.96
C SER A 13 -9.86 12.69 5.38
N ASN A 14 -9.01 12.15 6.24
CA ASN A 14 -8.69 12.80 7.50
C ASN A 14 -8.08 14.19 7.23
N SER A 15 -8.72 15.24 7.74
CA SER A 15 -8.34 16.66 7.52
C SER A 15 -6.94 17.01 8.08
N GLU A 16 -6.38 16.15 8.94
CA GLU A 16 -5.06 16.34 9.54
C GLU A 16 -3.91 15.87 8.66
N LYS A 17 -4.20 15.16 7.56
CA LYS A 17 -3.17 14.66 6.64
C LYS A 17 -2.63 15.78 5.77
N ILE A 18 -1.35 16.09 5.92
CA ILE A 18 -0.64 17.02 5.04
C ILE A 18 -0.10 16.21 3.86
N LYS A 19 -0.66 16.45 2.67
CA LYS A 19 -0.23 15.80 1.43
C LYS A 19 0.62 16.77 0.59
N PRO A 20 1.72 16.30 -0.02
CA PRO A 20 2.46 17.10 -0.99
C PRO A 20 1.57 17.52 -2.18
N ASP A 21 1.78 18.70 -2.75
CA ASP A 21 0.99 19.21 -3.88
C ASP A 21 0.97 18.29 -5.10
N TYR A 22 2.06 17.57 -5.34
CA TYR A 22 2.18 16.61 -6.42
C TYR A 22 1.38 15.31 -6.18
N ALA A 23 0.87 15.08 -4.96
CA ALA A 23 0.17 13.87 -4.56
C ALA A 23 -1.36 13.98 -4.67
N SER A 24 -1.85 14.60 -5.75
CA SER A 24 -3.29 14.59 -6.03
C SER A 24 -3.80 13.17 -6.27
N LYS A 25 -5.09 12.92 -6.01
CA LYS A 25 -5.74 11.63 -6.29
C LYS A 25 -5.55 11.20 -7.74
N GLU A 26 -5.64 12.16 -8.66
CA GLU A 26 -5.43 11.87 -10.08
C GLU A 26 -3.99 11.45 -10.36
N ASN A 27 -2.99 12.12 -9.78
CA ASN A 27 -1.59 11.74 -9.95
C ASN A 27 -1.28 10.38 -9.33
N CYS A 28 -1.82 10.08 -8.13
CA CYS A 28 -1.69 8.75 -7.53
C CYS A 28 -2.26 7.65 -8.45
N LEU A 29 -3.47 7.86 -8.99
CA LEU A 29 -4.09 6.93 -9.94
C LEU A 29 -3.27 6.80 -11.24
N LYS A 30 -2.76 7.91 -11.79
CA LYS A 30 -1.92 7.89 -13.00
C LYS A 30 -0.65 7.07 -12.79
N THR A 31 0.03 7.23 -11.64
CA THR A 31 1.24 6.45 -11.34
C THR A 31 0.95 4.95 -11.23
N LEU A 32 -0.18 4.57 -10.63
CA LEU A 32 -0.63 3.18 -10.59
C LEU A 32 -0.86 2.63 -12.01
N ILE A 33 -1.58 3.38 -12.85
CA ILE A 33 -1.90 2.95 -14.21
C ILE A 33 -0.65 2.88 -15.08
N ARG A 34 0.27 3.81 -14.94
CA ARG A 34 1.57 3.78 -15.63
C ARG A 34 2.33 2.47 -15.36
N GLU A 35 2.34 2.02 -14.12
CA GLU A 35 3.11 0.85 -13.71
C GLU A 35 2.38 -0.48 -13.93
N PHE A 36 1.08 -0.52 -13.68
CA PHE A 36 0.30 -1.75 -13.67
C PHE A 36 -0.69 -1.88 -14.84
N GLY A 37 -0.94 -0.79 -15.56
CA GLY A 37 -1.94 -0.71 -16.62
C GLY A 37 -3.38 -0.63 -16.08
N SER A 38 -4.32 -0.15 -16.90
CA SER A 38 -5.75 -0.06 -16.56
C SER A 38 -6.50 -1.39 -16.71
N LYS A 39 -5.98 -2.36 -17.47
CA LYS A 39 -6.60 -3.69 -17.58
C LYS A 39 -6.68 -4.37 -16.21
N ASP A 40 -7.81 -4.95 -15.86
CA ASP A 40 -8.06 -5.59 -14.56
C ASP A 40 -7.90 -4.62 -13.36
N LEU A 41 -8.16 -3.33 -13.57
CA LEU A 41 -8.28 -2.31 -12.52
C LEU A 41 -9.76 -2.11 -12.20
N TYR A 42 -10.12 -2.30 -10.94
CA TYR A 42 -11.45 -2.07 -10.37
C TYR A 42 -11.35 -0.95 -9.36
N VAL A 43 -12.15 0.10 -9.53
CA VAL A 43 -12.14 1.27 -8.65
C VAL A 43 -13.42 1.32 -7.85
N LEU A 44 -13.28 1.33 -6.53
CA LEU A 44 -14.35 1.50 -5.56
C LEU A 44 -14.37 2.95 -5.11
N CYS A 45 -15.34 3.71 -5.62
CA CYS A 45 -15.56 5.11 -5.32
C CYS A 45 -16.47 5.22 -4.09
N ASP A 46 -15.87 5.35 -2.90
CA ASP A 46 -16.59 5.38 -1.63
C ASP A 46 -16.80 6.82 -1.15
N ASN A 47 -18.05 7.28 -1.15
CA ASN A 47 -18.38 8.66 -0.75
C ASN A 47 -17.57 9.71 -1.52
N VAL A 48 -17.58 9.65 -2.82
CA VAL A 48 -16.90 10.59 -3.70
C VAL A 48 -17.85 11.63 -4.30
N SER A 49 -17.31 12.79 -4.65
CA SER A 49 -17.98 13.83 -5.43
C SER A 49 -18.19 13.37 -6.88
N GLU A 50 -19.10 14.05 -7.59
CA GLU A 50 -19.29 13.85 -9.02
C GLU A 50 -18.02 14.15 -9.83
N GLU A 51 -17.21 15.11 -9.38
CA GLU A 51 -15.94 15.49 -10.00
C GLU A 51 -14.93 14.34 -9.91
N THR A 52 -14.73 13.77 -8.71
CA THR A 52 -13.85 12.61 -8.49
C THR A 52 -14.33 11.40 -9.29
N PHE A 53 -15.63 11.14 -9.30
CA PHE A 53 -16.19 10.05 -10.10
C PHE A 53 -15.93 10.24 -11.60
N LYS A 54 -16.15 11.44 -12.14
CA LYS A 54 -15.84 11.76 -13.54
C LYS A 54 -14.34 11.63 -13.84
N MET A 55 -13.49 12.03 -12.91
CA MET A 55 -12.03 11.88 -13.05
C MET A 55 -11.65 10.41 -13.20
N VAL A 56 -12.15 9.53 -12.32
CA VAL A 56 -11.86 8.09 -12.37
C VAL A 56 -12.32 7.44 -13.66
N ASN A 57 -13.52 7.79 -14.15
CA ASN A 57 -14.09 7.23 -15.38
C ASN A 57 -13.29 7.55 -16.65
N LYS A 58 -12.37 8.53 -16.62
CA LYS A 58 -11.43 8.77 -17.74
C LYS A 58 -10.42 7.63 -17.89
N TYR A 59 -10.18 6.83 -16.84
CA TYR A 59 -9.08 5.86 -16.77
C TYR A 59 -9.54 4.40 -16.80
N THR A 60 -10.75 4.11 -16.36
CA THR A 60 -11.30 2.74 -16.34
C THR A 60 -12.83 2.76 -16.36
N ASN A 61 -13.43 1.71 -16.97
CA ASN A 61 -14.88 1.50 -16.96
C ASN A 61 -15.32 0.59 -15.78
N ASN A 62 -14.38 -0.02 -15.06
CA ASN A 62 -14.69 -0.88 -13.91
C ASN A 62 -14.77 -0.03 -12.64
N VAL A 63 -15.79 0.83 -12.56
CA VAL A 63 -16.00 1.77 -11.46
C VAL A 63 -17.30 1.43 -10.75
N GLU A 64 -17.25 1.40 -9.43
CA GLU A 64 -18.40 1.14 -8.57
C GLU A 64 -18.53 2.23 -7.51
N LEU A 65 -19.75 2.81 -7.40
CA LEU A 65 -20.08 3.76 -6.33
C LEU A 65 -20.47 3.00 -5.07
N THR A 66 -19.87 3.36 -3.96
CA THR A 66 -20.15 2.77 -2.64
C THR A 66 -20.32 3.85 -1.56
N ASN A 67 -20.88 3.47 -0.44
CA ASN A 67 -21.09 4.34 0.72
C ASN A 67 -20.86 3.52 2.00
N ASN A 68 -19.66 3.00 2.19
CA ASN A 68 -19.35 2.10 3.30
C ASN A 68 -18.59 2.78 4.45
N GLY A 69 -17.97 3.95 4.19
CA GLY A 69 -17.05 4.60 5.13
C GLY A 69 -15.72 3.85 5.29
N ASN A 70 -14.80 4.41 6.07
CA ASN A 70 -13.39 3.97 6.12
C ASN A 70 -13.20 2.45 6.33
N THR A 71 -13.82 1.88 7.35
CA THR A 71 -13.72 0.44 7.66
C THR A 71 -14.47 -0.41 6.67
N GLY A 72 -15.70 -0.02 6.40
CA GLY A 72 -16.56 -0.73 5.47
C GLY A 72 -15.96 -0.79 4.07
N SER A 73 -15.27 0.26 3.65
CA SER A 73 -14.58 0.34 2.35
C SER A 73 -13.52 -0.76 2.19
N PHE A 74 -12.69 -1.03 3.21
CA PHE A 74 -11.71 -2.12 3.14
C PHE A 74 -12.39 -3.50 3.07
N LEU A 75 -13.35 -3.77 3.96
CA LEU A 75 -14.10 -5.03 3.95
C LEU A 75 -14.85 -5.25 2.64
N TYR A 76 -15.42 -4.19 2.09
CA TYR A 76 -16.06 -4.25 0.79
C TYR A 76 -15.06 -4.59 -0.32
N SER A 77 -13.88 -3.98 -0.30
CA SER A 77 -12.82 -4.27 -1.27
C SER A 77 -12.36 -5.73 -1.23
N TRP A 78 -12.28 -6.32 -0.03
CA TRP A 78 -11.96 -7.74 0.12
C TRP A 78 -13.06 -8.65 -0.43
N LYS A 79 -14.34 -8.35 -0.12
CA LYS A 79 -15.51 -9.07 -0.69
C LYS A 79 -15.51 -8.99 -2.21
N LYS A 80 -15.26 -7.79 -2.75
CA LYS A 80 -15.21 -7.56 -4.20
C LYS A 80 -14.08 -8.35 -4.87
N ALA A 81 -12.92 -8.38 -4.23
CA ALA A 81 -11.80 -9.20 -4.71
C ALA A 81 -12.16 -10.69 -4.75
N LEU A 82 -12.80 -11.23 -3.73
CA LEU A 82 -13.27 -12.63 -3.70
C LEU A 82 -14.28 -12.93 -4.81
N GLU A 83 -15.20 -12.01 -5.08
CA GLU A 83 -16.18 -12.12 -6.18
C GLU A 83 -15.49 -12.18 -7.54
N ILE A 84 -14.63 -11.17 -7.84
CA ILE A 84 -13.93 -11.05 -9.11
C ILE A 84 -13.02 -12.26 -9.36
N THR A 85 -12.39 -12.78 -8.32
CA THR A 85 -11.41 -13.86 -8.44
C THR A 85 -11.99 -15.25 -8.26
N LYS A 86 -13.33 -15.39 -8.15
CA LYS A 86 -14.02 -16.65 -7.84
C LYS A 86 -13.54 -17.84 -8.69
N ASN A 87 -13.33 -17.62 -9.98
CA ASN A 87 -12.91 -18.66 -10.94
C ASN A 87 -11.47 -18.46 -11.44
N MET A 88 -10.65 -17.67 -10.73
CA MET A 88 -9.26 -17.43 -11.12
C MET A 88 -8.31 -18.41 -10.43
N SER A 89 -7.13 -18.58 -11.04
CA SER A 89 -6.03 -19.36 -10.46
C SER A 89 -5.63 -18.82 -9.09
N GLU A 90 -5.27 -19.70 -8.18
CA GLU A 90 -4.76 -19.38 -6.84
C GLU A 90 -3.49 -18.54 -6.86
N GLU A 91 -2.72 -18.61 -7.94
CA GLU A 91 -1.51 -17.78 -8.14
C GLU A 91 -1.81 -16.37 -8.63
N THR A 92 -3.07 -16.04 -8.97
CA THR A 92 -3.44 -14.67 -9.34
C THR A 92 -3.19 -13.74 -8.16
N VAL A 93 -2.48 -12.65 -8.38
CA VAL A 93 -2.20 -11.64 -7.35
C VAL A 93 -3.36 -10.64 -7.31
N VAL A 94 -3.80 -10.29 -6.11
CA VAL A 94 -4.73 -9.20 -5.85
C VAL A 94 -3.95 -8.10 -5.13
N TYR A 95 -3.94 -6.91 -5.69
CA TYR A 95 -3.30 -5.74 -5.11
C TYR A 95 -4.37 -4.76 -4.65
N PHE A 96 -4.46 -4.54 -3.34
CA PHE A 96 -5.32 -3.56 -2.68
C PHE A 96 -4.57 -2.25 -2.57
N ILE A 97 -5.19 -1.13 -3.00
CA ILE A 97 -4.51 0.17 -3.09
C ILE A 97 -5.45 1.26 -2.57
N GLU A 98 -4.91 2.18 -1.79
CA GLU A 98 -5.56 3.42 -1.37
C GLU A 98 -5.21 4.57 -2.32
N ASP A 99 -6.05 5.62 -2.36
CA ASP A 99 -5.99 6.73 -3.31
C ASP A 99 -4.87 7.75 -3.05
N ASP A 100 -4.07 7.50 -2.04
CA ASP A 100 -2.94 8.33 -1.65
C ASP A 100 -1.59 7.60 -1.73
N TYR A 101 -1.46 6.70 -2.70
CA TYR A 101 -0.21 6.01 -2.98
C TYR A 101 0.38 6.39 -4.32
N ILE A 102 1.65 6.81 -4.31
CA ILE A 102 2.47 7.05 -5.50
C ILE A 102 3.30 5.81 -5.78
N HIS A 103 3.35 5.38 -7.05
CA HIS A 103 4.13 4.25 -7.51
C HIS A 103 5.29 4.73 -8.39
N ARG A 104 6.50 4.20 -8.13
CA ARG A 104 7.67 4.48 -8.96
C ARG A 104 7.84 3.44 -10.07
N SER A 105 8.67 3.82 -11.05
CA SER A 105 9.01 2.96 -12.18
C SER A 105 9.55 1.59 -11.74
N GLY A 106 9.02 0.53 -12.34
CA GLY A 106 9.36 -0.85 -12.03
C GLY A 106 8.51 -1.51 -10.95
N ALA A 107 7.60 -0.80 -10.31
CA ALA A 107 6.76 -1.28 -9.20
C ALA A 107 6.09 -2.62 -9.47
N LYS A 108 5.52 -2.81 -10.66
CA LYS A 108 4.85 -4.07 -11.04
C LYS A 108 5.81 -5.26 -11.03
N ASN A 109 7.01 -5.11 -11.58
CA ASN A 109 7.96 -6.19 -11.67
C ASN A 109 8.45 -6.61 -10.28
N ILE A 110 8.75 -5.63 -9.43
CA ILE A 110 9.15 -5.88 -8.04
C ILE A 110 8.04 -6.58 -7.27
N LEU A 111 6.78 -6.11 -7.39
CA LEU A 111 5.68 -6.80 -6.71
C LEU A 111 5.56 -8.27 -7.12
N LEU A 112 5.73 -8.57 -8.41
CA LEU A 112 5.70 -9.94 -8.90
C LEU A 112 6.87 -10.80 -8.39
N GLU A 113 8.03 -10.22 -8.10
CA GLU A 113 9.16 -10.95 -7.52
C GLU A 113 8.85 -11.48 -6.12
N ALA A 114 8.09 -10.75 -5.29
CA ALA A 114 7.67 -11.22 -3.98
C ALA A 114 6.92 -12.57 -4.05
N PHE A 115 6.04 -12.70 -5.04
CA PHE A 115 5.22 -13.92 -5.21
C PHE A 115 5.94 -15.02 -5.97
N LYS A 116 6.72 -14.68 -6.99
CA LYS A 116 7.40 -15.68 -7.84
C LYS A 116 8.66 -16.26 -7.23
N HIS A 117 9.43 -15.46 -6.51
CA HIS A 117 10.75 -15.83 -6.02
C HIS A 117 10.77 -16.11 -4.52
N LEU A 118 9.93 -15.42 -3.75
CA LEU A 118 9.90 -15.55 -2.29
C LEU A 118 8.66 -16.30 -1.78
N ASN A 119 7.72 -16.58 -2.68
CA ASN A 119 6.44 -17.22 -2.32
C ASN A 119 5.75 -16.51 -1.13
N ALA A 120 5.83 -15.18 -1.12
CA ALA A 120 5.33 -14.36 -0.03
C ALA A 120 3.80 -14.50 0.10
N PRO A 121 3.25 -14.71 1.30
CA PRO A 121 1.80 -14.71 1.50
C PRO A 121 1.21 -13.30 1.32
N TYR A 122 1.93 -12.27 1.77
CA TYR A 122 1.59 -10.86 1.65
C TYR A 122 2.81 -10.03 1.31
N ALA A 123 2.63 -9.01 0.46
CA ALA A 123 3.70 -8.09 0.08
C ALA A 123 3.17 -6.65 -0.04
N THR A 124 3.96 -5.69 0.38
CA THR A 124 3.76 -4.27 0.11
C THR A 124 4.98 -3.69 -0.57
N LEU A 125 4.75 -2.71 -1.44
CA LEU A 125 5.82 -1.94 -2.07
C LEU A 125 6.21 -0.71 -1.24
N TYR A 126 5.53 -0.52 -0.11
CA TYR A 126 5.73 0.60 0.80
C TYR A 126 6.71 0.24 1.91
N ASP A 127 7.87 0.87 1.89
CA ASP A 127 8.85 0.81 2.96
C ASP A 127 8.54 1.90 3.98
N HIS A 128 7.76 1.51 5.01
CA HIS A 128 7.23 2.45 6.00
C HIS A 128 8.36 3.07 6.84
N PRO A 129 8.40 4.41 6.98
CA PRO A 129 9.46 5.13 7.70
C PRO A 129 9.58 4.80 9.20
N ASP A 130 8.53 4.24 9.82
CA ASP A 130 8.53 3.91 11.25
C ASP A 130 9.58 2.86 11.65
N LYS A 131 10.15 2.16 10.67
CA LYS A 131 11.23 1.18 10.89
C LYS A 131 12.63 1.80 10.89
N TYR A 132 12.72 3.10 10.58
CA TYR A 132 13.96 3.86 10.55
C TYR A 132 13.89 4.95 11.58
N GLN A 133 14.67 4.83 12.67
CA GLN A 133 14.67 5.81 13.76
C GLN A 133 16.01 6.52 13.86
N ASP A 134 15.97 7.77 14.30
CA ASP A 134 17.14 8.52 14.70
C ASP A 134 17.49 8.18 16.16
N LYS A 135 18.69 7.62 16.42
CA LYS A 135 19.16 7.32 17.78
C LYS A 135 19.37 8.55 18.65
N SER A 136 19.50 9.73 18.05
CA SER A 136 19.67 10.99 18.80
C SER A 136 18.38 11.48 19.43
N ASP A 137 17.24 10.98 18.97
CA ASP A 137 15.93 11.30 19.48
C ASP A 137 15.44 10.16 20.38
N ASN A 138 15.61 10.31 21.71
CA ASN A 138 15.10 9.37 22.71
C ASN A 138 13.57 9.29 22.76
N ARG A 139 12.88 9.91 21.79
CA ARG A 139 11.44 10.00 21.72
C ARG A 139 10.95 9.14 20.58
N TYR A 140 10.11 8.19 20.93
CA TYR A 140 9.18 7.47 20.06
C TYR A 140 8.11 8.45 19.51
N GLU A 141 8.53 9.56 18.92
CA GLU A 141 7.62 10.46 18.24
C GLU A 141 7.45 9.94 16.83
N TRP A 142 6.36 9.25 16.63
CA TRP A 142 5.88 8.78 15.35
C TRP A 142 5.99 9.89 14.30
N GLY A 143 7.02 9.83 13.46
CA GLY A 143 7.11 10.61 12.24
C GLY A 143 7.29 12.13 12.37
N HIS A 144 7.69 12.68 13.51
CA HIS A 144 7.84 14.12 13.71
C HIS A 144 9.25 14.68 13.41
N GLY A 145 10.13 13.88 12.82
CA GLY A 145 11.41 14.39 12.32
C GLY A 145 11.19 15.39 11.18
N LYS A 146 11.84 16.57 11.22
CA LYS A 146 11.89 17.46 10.06
C LYS A 146 12.37 16.67 8.87
N LEU A 147 11.68 16.82 7.74
CA LEU A 147 12.07 16.25 6.47
C LEU A 147 13.46 16.77 6.10
N ASP A 148 14.51 15.96 6.24
CA ASP A 148 15.77 16.22 5.57
C ASP A 148 15.62 15.80 4.11
N ILE A 149 15.26 16.76 3.28
CA ILE A 149 15.21 16.60 1.84
C ILE A 149 16.53 17.15 1.30
N ASP A 150 17.27 16.34 0.56
CA ASP A 150 18.50 16.80 -0.10
C ASP A 150 18.19 17.63 -1.35
N ASP A 151 19.26 18.21 -1.95
CA ASP A 151 19.16 19.07 -3.15
C ASP A 151 18.52 18.36 -4.37
N ASN A 152 18.38 17.04 -4.34
CA ASN A 152 17.72 16.24 -5.36
C ASN A 152 16.26 15.89 -5.02
N GLY A 153 15.70 16.48 -3.96
CA GLY A 153 14.33 16.20 -3.50
C GLY A 153 14.19 14.82 -2.84
N ILE A 154 15.27 14.20 -2.40
CA ILE A 154 15.26 12.88 -1.78
C ILE A 154 15.23 13.03 -0.26
N ARG A 155 14.22 12.46 0.37
CA ARG A 155 14.15 12.37 1.83
C ARG A 155 15.19 11.40 2.36
N LYS A 156 16.02 11.88 3.27
CA LYS A 156 17.02 11.07 3.98
C LYS A 156 16.73 11.10 5.48
N PRO A 157 16.82 9.97 6.16
CA PRO A 157 16.81 9.95 7.62
C PRO A 157 18.12 10.53 8.15
N LYS A 158 18.04 11.34 9.22
CA LYS A 158 19.23 12.01 9.79
C LYS A 158 20.28 11.05 10.31
N ASN A 159 19.92 9.97 10.94
CA ASN A 159 20.80 8.90 11.39
C ASN A 159 19.99 7.62 11.48
N VAL A 160 20.07 6.79 10.46
CA VAL A 160 19.23 5.59 10.36
C VAL A 160 19.80 4.45 11.19
N TYR A 161 19.03 4.03 12.16
CA TYR A 161 19.23 2.73 12.78
C TYR A 161 17.93 1.93 12.65
N ILE A 162 18.04 0.70 12.18
CA ILE A 162 16.92 -0.25 12.25
C ILE A 162 16.67 -0.50 13.73
N THR A 163 15.48 -0.16 14.20
CA THR A 163 15.15 -0.34 15.60
C THR A 163 14.90 -1.79 15.93
N GLY A 164 15.72 -2.30 16.77
CA GLY A 164 15.55 -3.18 17.91
C GLY A 164 14.88 -4.54 17.77
N GLU A 165 14.20 -4.85 16.70
CA GLU A 165 13.71 -6.21 16.44
C GLU A 165 14.60 -6.84 15.38
N ASP A 166 14.95 -8.10 15.57
CA ASP A 166 15.67 -8.88 14.56
C ASP A 166 14.88 -8.86 13.26
N THR A 167 15.33 -8.06 12.31
CA THR A 167 14.68 -7.96 11.00
C THR A 167 15.26 -9.02 10.07
N VAL A 168 14.43 -9.97 9.66
CA VAL A 168 14.82 -10.93 8.63
C VAL A 168 14.76 -10.25 7.26
N LEU A 169 15.90 -10.27 6.57
CA LEU A 169 16.02 -9.76 5.21
C LEU A 169 16.02 -10.93 4.22
N TYR A 170 15.25 -10.78 3.16
CA TYR A 170 15.22 -11.65 2.01
C TYR A 170 15.77 -10.90 0.79
N SER A 171 16.27 -11.60 -0.20
CA SER A 171 16.61 -11.03 -1.50
C SER A 171 15.86 -11.74 -2.62
N SER A 172 15.24 -10.98 -3.51
CA SER A 172 14.79 -11.44 -4.80
C SER A 172 15.82 -11.08 -5.88
N LYS A 173 15.45 -11.21 -7.15
CA LYS A 173 16.38 -10.91 -8.25
C LYS A 173 16.87 -9.45 -8.26
N SER A 174 15.97 -8.51 -7.95
CA SER A 174 16.21 -7.08 -8.16
C SER A 174 15.99 -6.23 -6.92
N CYS A 175 15.58 -6.83 -5.79
CA CYS A 175 15.15 -6.08 -4.61
C CYS A 175 15.46 -6.87 -3.33
N HIS A 176 15.73 -6.14 -2.24
CA HIS A 176 15.70 -6.68 -0.89
C HIS A 176 14.30 -6.52 -0.29
N TRP A 177 14.00 -7.36 0.68
CA TRP A 177 12.71 -7.38 1.36
C TRP A 177 12.92 -7.60 2.85
N LYS A 178 12.11 -6.96 3.66
CA LYS A 178 12.07 -7.20 5.12
C LYS A 178 10.68 -7.66 5.54
N ILE A 179 10.61 -8.42 6.61
CA ILE A 179 9.34 -8.66 7.31
C ILE A 179 8.89 -7.36 7.96
N THR A 180 7.62 -7.03 7.84
CA THR A 180 7.01 -5.85 8.42
C THR A 180 5.56 -6.13 8.82
N SER A 181 5.03 -5.36 9.75
CA SER A 181 3.59 -5.26 9.99
C SER A 181 3.01 -3.91 9.54
N SER A 182 3.90 -2.99 9.14
CA SER A 182 3.54 -1.60 8.86
C SER A 182 3.09 -1.43 7.42
N THR A 183 1.81 -1.20 7.25
CA THR A 183 1.17 -0.73 6.01
C THR A 183 -0.14 -0.04 6.38
N THR A 184 -0.58 0.89 5.54
CA THR A 184 -1.88 1.56 5.68
C THR A 184 -2.94 0.91 4.79
N MET A 185 -2.95 -0.44 4.73
CA MET A 185 -3.89 -1.24 3.92
C MET A 185 -3.68 -1.16 2.40
N THR A 186 -2.47 -0.75 1.97
CA THR A 186 -1.99 -0.93 0.58
C THR A 186 -1.01 -2.08 0.52
N PHE A 187 -1.46 -3.23 0.05
CA PHE A 187 -0.70 -4.48 0.01
C PHE A 187 -1.26 -5.44 -1.04
N ALA A 188 -0.50 -6.46 -1.37
CA ALA A 188 -0.92 -7.52 -2.27
C ALA A 188 -0.89 -8.89 -1.58
N THR A 189 -1.74 -9.78 -2.07
CA THR A 189 -1.78 -11.20 -1.71
C THR A 189 -2.16 -12.02 -2.94
N ASN A 190 -1.99 -13.33 -2.90
CA ASN A 190 -2.52 -14.20 -3.95
C ASN A 190 -3.95 -14.68 -3.61
N VAL A 191 -4.66 -15.19 -4.63
CA VAL A 191 -6.04 -15.64 -4.48
C VAL A 191 -6.17 -16.80 -3.49
N LYS A 192 -5.13 -17.64 -3.34
CA LYS A 192 -5.11 -18.69 -2.32
C LYS A 192 -5.26 -18.07 -0.92
N ASN A 193 -4.34 -17.18 -0.53
CA ASN A 193 -4.38 -16.54 0.78
C ASN A 193 -5.62 -15.64 0.94
N LEU A 194 -6.06 -14.96 -0.14
CA LEU A 194 -7.29 -14.15 -0.13
C LEU A 194 -8.51 -14.98 0.33
N ARG A 195 -8.59 -16.24 -0.10
CA ARG A 195 -9.69 -17.15 0.27
C ARG A 195 -9.50 -17.74 1.66
N GLU A 196 -8.30 -18.22 1.96
CA GLU A 196 -7.96 -18.86 3.24
C GLU A 196 -8.17 -17.92 4.42
N ASP A 197 -7.74 -16.65 4.28
CA ASP A 197 -7.73 -15.67 5.37
C ASP A 197 -9.00 -14.81 5.44
N LYS A 198 -10.03 -15.19 4.68
CA LYS A 198 -11.31 -14.46 4.62
C LYS A 198 -11.89 -14.18 6.01
N ASN A 199 -12.01 -15.20 6.84
CA ASN A 199 -12.63 -15.06 8.16
C ASN A 199 -11.78 -14.18 9.08
N ASP A 200 -10.45 -14.36 9.08
CA ASP A 200 -9.54 -13.52 9.86
C ASP A 200 -9.67 -12.04 9.49
N MET A 201 -9.71 -11.75 8.18
CA MET A 201 -9.87 -10.38 7.71
C MET A 201 -11.22 -9.78 8.11
N PHE A 202 -12.31 -10.55 8.05
CA PHE A 202 -13.62 -10.06 8.47
C PHE A 202 -13.72 -9.87 9.98
N ASP A 203 -13.27 -10.83 10.77
CA ASP A 203 -13.34 -10.76 12.22
C ASP A 203 -12.53 -9.58 12.78
N LEU A 204 -11.34 -9.31 12.19
CA LEU A 204 -10.50 -8.19 12.58
C LEU A 204 -11.09 -6.82 12.23
N HIS A 205 -11.90 -6.72 11.17
CA HIS A 205 -12.38 -5.44 10.65
C HIS A 205 -13.88 -5.19 10.90
N THR A 206 -14.57 -6.05 11.66
CA THR A 206 -15.98 -5.84 12.05
C THR A 206 -16.14 -5.24 13.43
N GLY A 207 -15.07 -5.11 14.23
CA GLY A 207 -15.08 -4.49 15.56
C GLY A 207 -15.24 -2.97 15.52
N LYS A 208 -15.60 -2.38 16.66
CA LYS A 208 -15.70 -0.91 16.83
C LYS A 208 -14.32 -0.22 16.74
N ASP A 209 -13.26 -0.92 17.14
CA ASP A 209 -11.90 -0.45 17.05
C ASP A 209 -11.27 -1.05 15.80
N LEU A 210 -11.00 -0.19 14.83
CA LEU A 210 -10.31 -0.56 13.62
C LEU A 210 -8.90 -1.05 13.92
N PRO A 211 -8.57 -2.31 13.63
CA PRO A 211 -7.17 -2.67 13.67
C PRO A 211 -6.44 -1.87 12.59
N MET A 212 -5.47 -1.09 13.00
CA MET A 212 -4.49 -0.53 12.09
C MET A 212 -3.80 -1.68 11.32
N GLY A 213 -3.30 -1.41 10.12
CA GLY A 213 -2.60 -2.42 9.31
C GLY A 213 -1.59 -3.25 10.10
N GLY A 214 -0.86 -2.63 11.03
CA GLY A 214 0.06 -3.31 11.92
C GLY A 214 -0.56 -4.40 12.78
N THR A 215 -1.74 -4.19 13.33
CA THR A 215 -2.45 -5.22 14.13
C THR A 215 -2.83 -6.42 13.27
N THR A 216 -3.38 -6.18 12.09
CA THR A 216 -3.76 -7.23 11.13
C THR A 216 -2.58 -8.12 10.77
N PHE A 217 -1.47 -7.52 10.35
CA PHE A 217 -0.30 -8.29 9.91
C PHE A 217 0.48 -8.93 11.06
N ASN A 218 0.45 -8.37 12.26
CA ASN A 218 0.97 -9.06 13.45
C ASN A 218 0.18 -10.33 13.80
N LEU A 219 -1.14 -10.32 13.63
CA LEU A 219 -1.98 -11.50 13.86
C LEU A 219 -1.77 -12.57 12.78
N LEU A 220 -1.68 -12.17 11.51
CA LEU A 220 -1.37 -13.10 10.42
C LEU A 220 0.04 -13.69 10.54
N ALA A 221 1.03 -12.90 10.97
CA ALA A 221 2.39 -13.38 11.21
C ALA A 221 2.45 -14.48 12.28
N LYS A 222 1.62 -14.40 13.33
CA LYS A 222 1.48 -15.49 14.33
C LYS A 222 0.96 -16.80 13.75
N LYS A 223 0.32 -16.73 12.57
CA LYS A 223 -0.15 -17.89 11.79
C LYS A 223 0.84 -18.28 10.68
N GLY A 224 2.06 -17.73 10.68
CA GLY A 224 3.09 -17.98 9.67
C GLY A 224 2.89 -17.23 8.36
N LYS A 225 1.97 -16.25 8.32
CA LYS A 225 1.66 -15.45 7.11
C LYS A 225 2.19 -14.03 7.25
N CYS A 226 3.49 -13.85 7.05
CA CYS A 226 4.15 -12.55 7.16
C CYS A 226 3.85 -11.64 5.97
N LEU A 227 3.74 -10.34 6.25
CA LEU A 227 3.85 -9.28 5.25
C LEU A 227 5.34 -8.97 5.04
N ILE A 228 5.75 -8.85 3.79
CA ILE A 228 7.08 -8.35 3.43
C ILE A 228 6.99 -7.00 2.72
N SER A 229 7.94 -6.11 2.95
CA SER A 229 8.07 -4.84 2.23
C SER A 229 9.36 -4.75 1.44
N SER A 230 9.29 -4.12 0.26
CA SER A 230 10.46 -3.91 -0.60
C SER A 230 11.41 -2.86 -0.03
N ILE A 231 12.72 -3.06 -0.21
CA ILE A 231 13.79 -2.12 0.09
C ILE A 231 14.67 -1.96 -1.17
N PRO A 232 14.71 -0.75 -1.76
CA PRO A 232 13.97 0.46 -1.44
C PRO A 232 12.47 0.34 -1.75
N ALA A 233 11.68 1.33 -1.28
CA ALA A 233 10.27 1.42 -1.61
C ALA A 233 10.01 1.55 -3.12
N TYR A 234 8.93 0.90 -3.60
CA TYR A 234 8.39 1.06 -4.95
C TYR A 234 7.00 1.67 -4.96
N SER A 235 6.43 1.90 -3.79
CA SER A 235 5.32 2.84 -3.58
C SER A 235 5.50 3.57 -2.26
N THR A 236 4.81 4.70 -2.11
CA THR A 236 4.80 5.45 -0.85
C THR A 236 3.40 5.93 -0.52
N HIS A 237 3.07 5.95 0.76
CA HIS A 237 1.93 6.70 1.27
C HIS A 237 2.24 8.19 1.12
N ALA A 238 1.39 8.91 0.39
CA ALA A 238 1.62 10.30 0.01
C ALA A 238 1.15 11.29 1.10
N GLU A 239 1.65 11.09 2.29
CA GLU A 239 1.56 12.02 3.42
C GLU A 239 2.98 12.43 3.78
N GLU A 240 3.26 13.74 3.96
CA GLU A 240 4.62 14.27 4.10
C GLU A 240 5.46 13.52 5.12
N ARG A 241 4.91 13.27 6.31
CA ARG A 241 5.61 12.57 7.40
C ARG A 241 5.86 11.08 7.13
N TRP A 242 5.11 10.48 6.18
CA TRP A 242 5.13 9.05 5.88
C TRP A 242 5.74 8.69 4.53
N LEU A 243 6.29 9.65 3.81
CA LEU A 243 7.00 9.38 2.58
C LEU A 243 8.17 8.43 2.83
N SER A 244 8.25 7.37 2.05
CA SER A 244 9.39 6.45 2.09
C SER A 244 10.69 7.15 1.72
N TYR A 245 11.79 6.71 2.32
CA TYR A 245 13.12 7.29 2.13
C TYR A 245 13.74 6.92 0.77
N PHE A 246 14.80 7.66 0.38
CA PHE A 246 15.69 7.40 -0.75
C PHE A 246 15.06 7.47 -2.14
N VAL A 247 13.87 8.03 -2.28
CA VAL A 247 13.18 8.21 -3.57
C VAL A 247 12.71 9.65 -3.69
N ASN A 248 12.92 10.25 -4.86
CA ASN A 248 12.30 11.52 -5.21
C ASN A 248 10.87 11.25 -5.69
N TRP A 249 9.91 11.32 -4.77
CA TRP A 249 8.50 11.00 -5.04
C TRP A 249 7.80 12.03 -5.91
N GLU A 250 8.22 13.30 -5.86
CA GLU A 250 7.72 14.33 -6.76
C GLU A 250 8.06 13.99 -8.22
N SER A 251 9.32 13.66 -8.48
CA SER A 251 9.76 13.22 -9.81
C SER A 251 9.02 11.97 -10.29
N GLU A 252 8.69 11.04 -9.41
CA GLU A 252 7.92 9.85 -9.79
C GLU A 252 6.43 10.17 -10.04
N ALA A 253 5.85 11.10 -9.30
CA ALA A 253 4.45 11.49 -9.45
C ALA A 253 4.18 12.28 -10.73
N LEU A 254 5.17 13.06 -11.21
CA LEU A 254 5.03 13.99 -12.33
C LEU A 254 5.51 13.42 -13.68
N LYS A 255 6.02 12.19 -13.73
CA LYS A 255 6.31 11.47 -14.98
C LYS A 255 5.02 11.12 -15.72
#